data_65df80ab02bc11aa50595af0dbad2e2a
#
_entry.id   65df80ab02bc11aa50595af0dbad2e2a
#
_cell.length_a   1.000
_cell.length_b   1.000
_cell.length_c   1.000
_cell.angle_alpha   90.00
_cell.angle_beta   90.00
_cell.angle_gamma   90.00
#
_symmetry.space_group_name_H-M   'P 1'
#
loop_
_entity.id
_entity.type
_entity.pdbx_description
1 polymer ?
#
loop_
_entity_poly.entity_id
_entity_poly.type
_entity_poly.pdbx_seq_one_letter_code
_entity_poly.pdbx_strand_id
1 'polypeptide(L)'
;LRGADLRGTDLSNVDLRDANLRGAYLRGAYLLGADLSNANLSDANLRGADLRGADLSGADLTGADLTGAYLRGARLSGAYLSGDDLKPTLVGDRPYLSIGPIGSEHGTLDVYLTDAGVYLRRGCWFGSIDEFEAAVTDKHGSNDHGQEYRAAIEMARAHATIWNPATEGAA
;
A
#
# COMPACT_ATOMS: atom_id res chain seq x y z
N LEU A 1 -21.38 -5.89 0.16
CA LEU A 1 -20.97 -4.53 -0.32
C LEU A 1 -20.09 -4.59 -1.58
N ARG A 2 -20.01 -5.77 -2.24
CA ARG A 2 -19.22 -5.93 -3.47
C ARG A 2 -19.64 -4.90 -4.52
N GLY A 3 -18.67 -4.16 -5.07
CA GLY A 3 -18.89 -3.12 -6.09
C GLY A 3 -19.74 -1.93 -5.63
N ALA A 4 -20.01 -1.79 -4.33
CA ALA A 4 -20.83 -0.71 -3.81
C ALA A 4 -20.19 0.66 -4.05
N ASP A 5 -21.00 1.65 -4.34
CA ASP A 5 -20.57 3.05 -4.40
C ASP A 5 -20.68 3.67 -3.00
N LEU A 6 -19.53 3.83 -2.35
CA LEU A 6 -19.36 4.36 -1.00
C LEU A 6 -18.46 5.60 -1.00
N ARG A 7 -18.37 6.29 -2.15
CA ARG A 7 -17.50 7.47 -2.28
C ARG A 7 -17.93 8.59 -1.31
N GLY A 8 -16.96 9.09 -0.55
CA GLY A 8 -17.17 10.17 0.41
C GLY A 8 -18.12 9.84 1.57
N THR A 9 -18.52 8.58 1.73
CA THR A 9 -19.41 8.18 2.85
C THR A 9 -18.67 8.20 4.18
N ASP A 10 -19.37 8.48 5.26
CA ASP A 10 -18.87 8.34 6.61
C ASP A 10 -19.12 6.91 7.12
N LEU A 11 -18.02 6.16 7.24
CA LEU A 11 -17.94 4.80 7.78
C LEU A 11 -16.99 4.76 8.99
N SER A 12 -16.83 5.89 9.67
CA SER A 12 -15.94 5.99 10.85
C SER A 12 -16.43 5.09 11.96
N ASN A 13 -15.50 4.30 12.55
CA ASN A 13 -15.74 3.35 13.63
C ASN A 13 -16.77 2.24 13.30
N VAL A 14 -17.09 2.01 12.03
CA VAL A 14 -18.03 0.96 11.62
C VAL A 14 -17.34 -0.41 11.67
N ASP A 15 -18.08 -1.43 12.12
CA ASP A 15 -17.66 -2.82 12.05
C ASP A 15 -17.91 -3.37 10.63
N LEU A 16 -16.81 -3.61 9.91
CA LEU A 16 -16.76 -4.16 8.56
C LEU A 16 -15.90 -5.43 8.51
N ARG A 17 -15.73 -6.11 9.65
CA ARG A 17 -14.99 -7.38 9.73
C ARG A 17 -15.56 -8.39 8.76
N ASP A 18 -14.68 -9.11 8.08
CA ASP A 18 -15.03 -10.14 7.10
C ASP A 18 -15.93 -9.65 5.95
N ALA A 19 -16.11 -8.32 5.81
CA ALA A 19 -16.99 -7.74 4.80
C ALA A 19 -16.44 -7.99 3.38
N ASN A 20 -17.33 -8.32 2.44
CA ASN A 20 -16.97 -8.36 1.04
C ASN A 20 -17.16 -6.97 0.40
N LEU A 21 -16.04 -6.26 0.25
CA LEU A 21 -15.92 -4.93 -0.38
C LEU A 21 -15.16 -4.99 -1.70
N ARG A 22 -15.05 -6.19 -2.30
CA ARG A 22 -14.36 -6.37 -3.58
C ARG A 22 -14.86 -5.40 -4.64
N GLY A 23 -13.93 -4.64 -5.27
CA GLY A 23 -14.24 -3.68 -6.32
C GLY A 23 -15.10 -2.50 -5.86
N ALA A 24 -15.27 -2.27 -4.54
CA ALA A 24 -16.04 -1.15 -4.03
C ALA A 24 -15.37 0.19 -4.35
N TYR A 25 -16.19 1.22 -4.60
CA TYR A 25 -15.73 2.60 -4.80
C TYR A 25 -15.74 3.32 -3.47
N LEU A 26 -14.58 3.40 -2.81
CA LEU A 26 -14.35 4.01 -1.50
C LEU A 26 -13.53 5.31 -1.59
N ARG A 27 -13.45 5.90 -2.77
CA ARG A 27 -12.68 7.14 -2.98
C ARG A 27 -13.15 8.25 -2.02
N GLY A 28 -12.21 8.74 -1.20
CA GLY A 28 -12.47 9.80 -0.22
C GLY A 28 -13.45 9.41 0.90
N ALA A 29 -13.75 8.12 1.09
CA ALA A 29 -14.56 7.66 2.21
C ALA A 29 -13.85 7.91 3.54
N TYR A 30 -14.62 8.18 4.59
CA TYR A 30 -14.12 8.32 5.96
C TYR A 30 -14.24 6.96 6.65
N LEU A 31 -13.10 6.32 6.91
CA LEU A 31 -12.97 5.01 7.55
C LEU A 31 -12.14 5.12 8.84
N LEU A 32 -12.11 6.31 9.47
CA LEU A 32 -11.38 6.58 10.70
C LEU A 32 -11.77 5.55 11.78
N GLY A 33 -10.80 4.76 12.25
CA GLY A 33 -11.02 3.76 13.29
C GLY A 33 -11.97 2.61 12.91
N ALA A 34 -12.35 2.46 11.65
CA ALA A 34 -13.18 1.34 11.21
C ALA A 34 -12.47 0.00 11.39
N ASP A 35 -13.21 -1.06 11.71
CA ASP A 35 -12.68 -2.42 11.76
C ASP A 35 -12.96 -3.13 10.42
N LEU A 36 -11.91 -3.26 9.62
CA LEU A 36 -11.87 -3.92 8.32
C LEU A 36 -11.07 -5.23 8.38
N SER A 37 -10.86 -5.78 9.58
CA SER A 37 -10.07 -6.99 9.74
C SER A 37 -10.68 -8.16 8.93
N ASN A 38 -9.81 -8.87 8.20
CA ASN A 38 -10.15 -9.93 7.26
C ASN A 38 -11.12 -9.53 6.12
N ALA A 39 -11.42 -8.25 5.93
CA ALA A 39 -12.31 -7.80 4.85
C ALA A 39 -11.67 -8.07 3.47
N ASN A 40 -12.50 -8.42 2.49
CA ASN A 40 -12.09 -8.50 1.09
C ASN A 40 -12.25 -7.13 0.44
N LEU A 41 -11.13 -6.43 0.27
CA LEU A 41 -10.99 -5.14 -0.42
C LEU A 41 -10.29 -5.29 -1.78
N SER A 42 -10.23 -6.52 -2.33
CA SER A 42 -9.55 -6.73 -3.61
C SER A 42 -10.19 -5.88 -4.72
N ASP A 43 -9.35 -5.28 -5.55
CA ASP A 43 -9.73 -4.36 -6.63
C ASP A 43 -10.50 -3.09 -6.15
N ALA A 44 -10.57 -2.79 -4.84
CA ALA A 44 -11.29 -1.63 -4.32
C ALA A 44 -10.55 -0.31 -4.63
N ASN A 45 -11.31 0.75 -4.89
CA ASN A 45 -10.77 2.10 -5.07
C ASN A 45 -10.82 2.87 -3.74
N LEU A 46 -9.69 2.92 -3.03
CA LEU A 46 -9.50 3.61 -1.74
C LEU A 46 -8.76 4.96 -1.90
N ARG A 47 -8.69 5.52 -3.12
CA ARG A 47 -7.97 6.79 -3.36
C ARG A 47 -8.43 7.89 -2.43
N GLY A 48 -7.48 8.47 -1.66
CA GLY A 48 -7.75 9.55 -0.74
C GLY A 48 -8.69 9.19 0.41
N ALA A 49 -8.97 7.92 0.66
CA ALA A 49 -9.77 7.49 1.81
C ALA A 49 -9.05 7.79 3.14
N ASP A 50 -9.80 8.12 4.16
CA ASP A 50 -9.28 8.34 5.52
C ASP A 50 -9.36 7.03 6.31
N LEU A 51 -8.26 6.29 6.35
CA LEU A 51 -8.08 5.01 7.06
C LEU A 51 -7.29 5.18 8.37
N ARG A 52 -7.20 6.38 8.91
CA ARG A 52 -6.43 6.61 10.13
C ARG A 52 -6.98 5.79 11.29
N GLY A 53 -6.09 5.03 11.93
CA GLY A 53 -6.46 4.15 13.05
C GLY A 53 -7.37 2.97 12.69
N ALA A 54 -7.69 2.75 11.42
CA ALA A 54 -8.48 1.59 10.99
C ALA A 54 -7.73 0.28 11.21
N ASP A 55 -8.45 -0.80 11.47
CA ASP A 55 -7.90 -2.15 11.53
C ASP A 55 -8.12 -2.87 10.19
N LEU A 56 -7.05 -3.10 9.47
CA LEU A 56 -7.00 -3.82 8.20
C LEU A 56 -6.25 -5.16 8.35
N SER A 57 -6.09 -5.65 9.59
CA SER A 57 -5.35 -6.89 9.85
C SER A 57 -5.96 -8.06 9.09
N GLY A 58 -5.15 -8.77 8.31
CA GLY A 58 -5.60 -9.89 7.49
C GLY A 58 -6.48 -9.52 6.28
N ALA A 59 -6.73 -8.24 6.02
CA ALA A 59 -7.55 -7.82 4.87
C ALA A 59 -6.91 -8.18 3.52
N ASP A 60 -7.73 -8.54 2.54
CA ASP A 60 -7.30 -8.74 1.16
C ASP A 60 -7.32 -7.39 0.41
N LEU A 61 -6.16 -6.82 0.19
CA LEU A 61 -5.94 -5.57 -0.54
C LEU A 61 -5.40 -5.81 -1.96
N THR A 62 -5.52 -7.04 -2.47
CA THR A 62 -5.05 -7.39 -3.81
C THR A 62 -5.64 -6.45 -4.86
N GLY A 63 -4.77 -5.75 -5.61
CA GLY A 63 -5.22 -4.80 -6.64
C GLY A 63 -5.92 -3.54 -6.12
N ALA A 64 -6.08 -3.34 -4.81
CA ALA A 64 -6.69 -2.14 -4.27
C ALA A 64 -5.85 -0.88 -4.58
N ASP A 65 -6.52 0.23 -4.90
CA ASP A 65 -5.87 1.53 -5.15
C ASP A 65 -5.90 2.39 -3.88
N LEU A 66 -4.78 2.42 -3.15
CA LEU A 66 -4.57 3.20 -1.92
C LEU A 66 -3.93 4.58 -2.18
N THR A 67 -3.83 5.03 -3.43
CA THR A 67 -3.17 6.29 -3.78
C THR A 67 -3.72 7.47 -2.98
N GLY A 68 -2.85 8.13 -2.19
CA GLY A 68 -3.22 9.25 -1.34
C GLY A 68 -4.15 8.92 -0.17
N ALA A 69 -4.35 7.64 0.17
CA ALA A 69 -5.08 7.25 1.38
C ALA A 69 -4.30 7.63 2.64
N TYR A 70 -5.02 8.02 3.69
CA TYR A 70 -4.43 8.38 4.98
C TYR A 70 -4.40 7.14 5.89
N LEU A 71 -3.23 6.53 6.07
CA LEU A 71 -3.03 5.26 6.82
C LEU A 71 -2.35 5.45 8.18
N ARG A 72 -2.26 6.68 8.70
CA ARG A 72 -1.58 6.93 9.98
C ARG A 72 -2.26 6.15 11.11
N GLY A 73 -1.50 5.24 11.76
CA GLY A 73 -1.99 4.41 12.86
C GLY A 73 -2.91 3.27 12.42
N ALA A 74 -3.10 3.04 11.11
CA ALA A 74 -3.82 1.85 10.63
C ALA A 74 -3.02 0.59 10.93
N ARG A 75 -3.72 -0.48 11.28
CA ARG A 75 -3.16 -1.82 11.47
C ARG A 75 -3.29 -2.61 10.17
N LEU A 76 -2.17 -3.08 9.62
CA LEU A 76 -2.11 -3.77 8.34
C LEU A 76 -1.43 -5.15 8.47
N SER A 77 -1.23 -5.64 9.69
CA SER A 77 -0.57 -6.92 9.93
C SER A 77 -1.31 -8.06 9.25
N GLY A 78 -0.61 -8.85 8.44
CA GLY A 78 -1.20 -9.98 7.72
C GLY A 78 -2.10 -9.59 6.54
N ALA A 79 -2.23 -8.31 6.17
CA ALA A 79 -2.97 -7.91 4.98
C ALA A 79 -2.26 -8.36 3.70
N TYR A 80 -3.02 -8.74 2.67
CA TYR A 80 -2.51 -9.25 1.40
C TYR A 80 -2.49 -8.17 0.34
N LEU A 81 -1.42 -8.12 -0.48
CA LEU A 81 -1.25 -7.13 -1.55
C LEU A 81 -1.33 -7.72 -2.96
N SER A 82 -1.14 -9.03 -3.09
CA SER A 82 -1.11 -9.75 -4.37
C SER A 82 -2.02 -10.98 -4.33
N GLY A 83 -2.62 -11.32 -5.45
CA GLY A 83 -3.47 -12.49 -5.62
C GLY A 83 -2.73 -13.80 -5.94
N ASP A 84 -1.41 -13.75 -6.16
CA ASP A 84 -0.59 -14.90 -6.53
C ASP A 84 -0.22 -15.76 -5.31
N ASP A 85 0.28 -17.00 -5.55
CA ASP A 85 0.64 -17.96 -4.50
C ASP A 85 1.76 -17.46 -3.55
N LEU A 86 2.54 -16.47 -3.99
CA LEU A 86 3.50 -15.72 -3.17
C LEU A 86 2.85 -14.41 -2.70
N LYS A 87 1.87 -14.50 -1.81
CA LYS A 87 1.15 -13.33 -1.28
C LYS A 87 2.01 -12.62 -0.23
N PRO A 88 2.74 -11.55 -0.58
CA PRO A 88 3.47 -10.79 0.44
C PRO A 88 2.47 -10.16 1.40
N THR A 89 2.64 -10.44 2.69
CA THR A 89 1.84 -9.87 3.76
C THR A 89 2.53 -8.66 4.36
N LEU A 90 1.76 -7.61 4.65
CA LEU A 90 2.30 -6.41 5.26
C LEU A 90 2.79 -6.67 6.68
N VAL A 91 3.98 -6.19 7.01
CA VAL A 91 4.63 -6.38 8.32
C VAL A 91 5.12 -5.06 8.92
N GLY A 92 5.20 -5.00 10.25
CA GLY A 92 5.72 -3.84 10.97
C GLY A 92 4.67 -2.79 11.31
N ASP A 93 5.10 -1.78 12.07
CA ASP A 93 4.22 -0.72 12.60
C ASP A 93 3.85 0.33 11.55
N ARG A 94 4.66 0.48 10.51
CA ARG A 94 4.45 1.41 9.40
C ARG A 94 4.75 0.74 8.06
N PRO A 95 3.93 -0.23 7.65
CA PRO A 95 4.23 -1.07 6.49
C PRO A 95 4.00 -0.35 5.15
N TYR A 96 3.54 0.89 5.16
CA TYR A 96 3.22 1.67 3.98
C TYR A 96 3.85 3.06 4.01
N LEU A 97 4.41 3.47 2.86
CA LEU A 97 4.91 4.81 2.58
C LEU A 97 4.53 5.18 1.14
N SER A 98 4.03 6.39 0.93
CA SER A 98 3.80 6.93 -0.42
C SER A 98 4.76 8.09 -0.68
N ILE A 99 5.46 8.05 -1.80
CA ILE A 99 6.45 9.04 -2.23
C ILE A 99 5.97 9.67 -3.53
N GLY A 100 5.94 10.99 -3.58
CA GLY A 100 5.61 11.66 -4.84
C GLY A 100 5.07 13.07 -4.66
N PRO A 101 4.79 13.74 -5.79
CA PRO A 101 4.85 13.22 -7.18
C PRO A 101 6.28 13.00 -7.67
N ILE A 102 6.53 11.90 -8.41
CA ILE A 102 7.85 11.57 -8.96
C ILE A 102 7.76 11.06 -10.40
N GLY A 103 8.89 11.16 -11.10
CA GLY A 103 9.11 10.60 -12.43
C GLY A 103 8.33 11.31 -13.53
N SER A 104 8.43 10.79 -14.75
CA SER A 104 7.91 11.40 -15.98
C SER A 104 6.41 11.64 -16.00
N GLU A 105 5.65 10.90 -15.21
CA GLU A 105 4.18 10.98 -15.15
C GLU A 105 3.65 11.68 -13.89
N HIS A 106 4.54 12.24 -13.06
CA HIS A 106 4.22 12.93 -11.81
C HIS A 106 3.27 12.15 -10.88
N GLY A 107 3.38 10.82 -10.90
CA GLY A 107 2.58 9.95 -10.05
C GLY A 107 3.25 9.63 -8.72
N THR A 108 2.57 8.86 -7.90
CA THR A 108 3.12 8.36 -6.63
C THR A 108 3.82 7.03 -6.81
N LEU A 109 4.83 6.78 -5.99
CA LEU A 109 5.44 5.49 -5.74
C LEU A 109 4.99 5.03 -4.35
N ASP A 110 4.22 3.97 -4.31
CA ASP A 110 3.78 3.37 -3.06
C ASP A 110 4.75 2.27 -2.65
N VAL A 111 5.17 2.27 -1.40
CA VAL A 111 6.15 1.36 -0.80
C VAL A 111 5.44 0.52 0.24
N TYR A 112 5.64 -0.79 0.19
CA TYR A 112 5.04 -1.77 1.09
C TYR A 112 6.14 -2.60 1.74
N LEU A 113 6.16 -2.63 3.08
CA LEU A 113 7.01 -3.55 3.84
C LEU A 113 6.26 -4.87 4.03
N THR A 114 6.85 -5.96 3.57
CA THR A 114 6.22 -7.28 3.61
C THR A 114 7.16 -8.33 4.20
N ASP A 115 6.62 -9.48 4.57
CA ASP A 115 7.37 -10.66 5.00
C ASP A 115 8.30 -11.22 3.90
N ALA A 116 8.00 -10.92 2.64
CA ALA A 116 8.83 -11.28 1.48
C ALA A 116 9.83 -10.17 1.07
N GLY A 117 9.86 -9.03 1.80
CA GLY A 117 10.75 -7.89 1.52
C GLY A 117 10.00 -6.60 1.19
N VAL A 118 10.70 -5.68 0.53
CA VAL A 118 10.14 -4.38 0.12
C VAL A 118 9.54 -4.49 -1.27
N TYR A 119 8.26 -4.19 -1.37
CA TYR A 119 7.53 -4.13 -2.63
C TYR A 119 7.13 -2.70 -2.98
N LEU A 120 7.10 -2.40 -4.26
CA LEU A 120 6.78 -1.09 -4.80
C LEU A 120 5.61 -1.17 -5.78
N ARG A 121 4.79 -0.11 -5.82
CA ARG A 121 3.73 0.05 -6.81
C ARG A 121 3.83 1.41 -7.47
N ARG A 122 3.72 1.42 -8.78
CA ARG A 122 3.71 2.64 -9.60
C ARG A 122 2.66 2.47 -10.71
N GLY A 123 1.50 3.09 -10.52
CA GLY A 123 0.37 2.85 -11.43
C GLY A 123 -0.07 1.39 -11.41
N CYS A 124 -0.07 0.73 -12.57
CA CYS A 124 -0.38 -0.71 -12.68
C CYS A 124 0.84 -1.64 -12.51
N TRP A 125 2.04 -1.08 -12.35
CA TRP A 125 3.22 -1.90 -12.06
C TRP A 125 3.30 -2.21 -10.55
N PHE A 126 3.60 -3.46 -10.22
CA PHE A 126 3.84 -3.94 -8.85
C PHE A 126 4.95 -4.99 -8.86
N GLY A 127 5.90 -4.92 -7.93
CA GLY A 127 7.01 -5.85 -7.82
C GLY A 127 7.95 -5.50 -6.68
N SER A 128 9.01 -6.29 -6.51
CA SER A 128 10.05 -6.05 -5.52
C SER A 128 10.85 -4.77 -5.83
N ILE A 129 11.53 -4.25 -4.80
CA ILE A 129 12.37 -3.04 -4.95
C ILE A 129 13.51 -3.26 -5.97
N ASP A 130 14.05 -4.48 -6.06
CA ASP A 130 15.14 -4.80 -6.97
C ASP A 130 14.64 -4.88 -8.42
N GLU A 131 13.46 -5.45 -8.65
CA GLU A 131 12.81 -5.45 -9.96
C GLU A 131 12.47 -4.03 -10.43
N PHE A 132 12.03 -3.16 -9.49
CA PHE A 132 11.75 -1.77 -9.82
C PHE A 132 13.04 -1.01 -10.19
N GLU A 133 14.13 -1.19 -9.44
CA GLU A 133 15.42 -0.57 -9.74
C GLU A 133 15.97 -1.00 -11.11
N ALA A 134 15.83 -2.28 -11.45
CA ALA A 134 16.20 -2.79 -12.78
C ALA A 134 15.35 -2.13 -13.88
N ALA A 135 14.04 -2.05 -13.71
CA ALA A 135 13.14 -1.43 -14.67
C ALA A 135 13.40 0.08 -14.85
N VAL A 136 13.71 0.80 -13.75
CA VAL A 136 14.10 2.22 -13.79
C VAL A 136 15.42 2.39 -14.56
N THR A 137 16.37 1.52 -14.32
CA THR A 137 17.69 1.57 -14.99
C THR A 137 17.56 1.32 -16.49
N ASP A 138 16.76 0.34 -16.90
CA ASP A 138 16.50 0.02 -18.29
C ASP A 138 15.77 1.16 -19.03
N LYS A 139 14.72 1.71 -18.42
CA LYS A 139 13.87 2.72 -19.07
C LYS A 139 14.43 4.13 -19.03
N HIS A 140 15.09 4.53 -17.94
CA HIS A 140 15.48 5.92 -17.68
C HIS A 140 16.98 6.13 -17.59
N GLY A 141 17.77 5.08 -17.31
CA GLY A 141 19.23 5.19 -17.17
C GLY A 141 19.62 6.26 -16.15
N SER A 142 20.48 7.20 -16.57
CA SER A 142 20.99 8.29 -15.71
C SER A 142 20.30 9.64 -15.93
N ASN A 143 19.17 9.70 -16.67
CA ASN A 143 18.43 10.95 -16.86
C ASN A 143 17.79 11.44 -15.55
N ASP A 144 17.21 12.64 -15.56
CA ASP A 144 16.64 13.27 -14.35
C ASP A 144 15.56 12.40 -13.69
N HIS A 145 14.69 11.77 -14.47
CA HIS A 145 13.67 10.86 -13.95
C HIS A 145 14.29 9.61 -13.33
N GLY A 146 15.36 9.06 -13.93
CA GLY A 146 16.10 7.93 -13.34
C GLY A 146 16.76 8.30 -12.02
N GLN A 147 17.29 9.52 -11.89
CA GLN A 147 17.85 10.03 -10.63
C GLN A 147 16.77 10.19 -9.56
N GLU A 148 15.61 10.75 -9.91
CA GLU A 148 14.47 10.94 -9.02
C GLU A 148 13.93 9.60 -8.48
N TYR A 149 13.78 8.60 -9.34
CA TYR A 149 13.37 7.25 -8.93
C TYR A 149 14.41 6.58 -8.03
N ARG A 150 15.72 6.73 -8.29
CA ARG A 150 16.76 6.19 -7.41
C ARG A 150 16.72 6.84 -6.02
N ALA A 151 16.49 8.14 -5.93
CA ALA A 151 16.31 8.80 -4.64
C ALA A 151 15.11 8.26 -3.86
N ALA A 152 14.01 7.97 -4.56
CA ALA A 152 12.83 7.34 -3.97
C ALA A 152 13.09 5.89 -3.52
N ILE A 153 13.87 5.11 -4.27
CA ILE A 153 14.31 3.76 -3.90
C ILE A 153 15.16 3.80 -2.62
N GLU A 154 16.09 4.73 -2.51
CA GLU A 154 16.89 4.90 -1.29
C GLU A 154 16.03 5.29 -0.08
N MET A 155 15.02 6.14 -0.28
CA MET A 155 14.05 6.46 0.77
C MET A 155 13.23 5.21 1.19
N ALA A 156 12.82 4.39 0.25
CA ALA A 156 12.11 3.14 0.51
C ALA A 156 12.98 2.14 1.31
N ARG A 157 14.26 2.01 0.96
CA ARG A 157 15.23 1.18 1.71
C ARG A 157 15.45 1.71 3.13
N ALA A 158 15.60 3.03 3.30
CA ALA A 158 15.73 3.63 4.62
C ALA A 158 14.47 3.42 5.47
N HIS A 159 13.29 3.57 4.88
CA HIS A 159 12.03 3.28 5.56
C HIS A 159 11.96 1.81 6.03
N ALA A 160 12.35 0.87 5.18
CA ALA A 160 12.40 -0.53 5.52
C ALA A 160 13.35 -0.82 6.69
N THR A 161 14.53 -0.22 6.69
CA THR A 161 15.52 -0.38 7.77
C THR A 161 14.98 0.09 9.13
N ILE A 162 14.18 1.15 9.15
CA ILE A 162 13.65 1.74 10.39
C ILE A 162 12.41 0.97 10.90
N TRP A 163 11.56 0.47 10.00
CA TRP A 163 10.21 0.02 10.36
C TRP A 163 9.94 -1.47 10.08
N ASN A 164 10.94 -2.22 9.57
CA ASN A 164 10.80 -3.66 9.35
C ASN A 164 11.17 -4.45 10.61
N PRO A 165 10.25 -5.17 11.25
CA PRO A 165 10.54 -5.94 12.46
C PRO A 165 11.48 -7.13 12.24
N ALA A 166 11.68 -7.58 11.00
CA ALA A 166 12.61 -8.67 10.69
C ALA A 166 14.10 -8.28 10.92
N THR A 167 14.40 -7.00 11.12
CA THR A 167 15.77 -6.53 11.42
C THR A 167 16.09 -6.49 12.91
N GLU A 168 15.11 -6.61 13.82
CA GLU A 168 15.33 -6.57 15.27
C GLU A 168 15.75 -7.92 15.89
N GLY A 169 15.74 -9.01 15.12
CA GLY A 169 16.07 -10.37 15.59
C GLY A 169 17.46 -10.89 15.22
N ALA A 170 18.34 -10.09 14.64
CA ALA A 170 19.68 -10.49 14.18
C ALA A 170 20.81 -9.77 14.95
N ALA A 171 20.69 -9.70 16.28
CA ALA A 171 21.77 -9.24 17.16
C ALA A 171 22.02 -10.25 18.27
#